data_cc2870dd71a30fa73f001d254bb4c129
#
_entry.id   cc2870dd71a30fa73f001d254bb4c129
#
_cell.length_a   1.000
_cell.length_b   1.000
_cell.length_c   1.000
_cell.angle_alpha   90.00
_cell.angle_beta   90.00
_cell.angle_gamma   90.00
#
_symmetry.space_group_name_H-M   'P 1'
#
loop_
_entity.id
_entity.type
_entity.pdbx_description
1 polymer ?
#
loop_
_entity_poly.entity_id
_entity_poly.type
_entity_poly.pdbx_seq_one_letter_code
_entity_poly.pdbx_strand_id
1 'polypeptide(L)'
;MKPLRVALIHATALAMSPIQQAFARHWPQADCLNLLDDSLSRDRAQAGELTPAMVQRFIDLAQHVQRAGSQGILFTCSAFGPAIEAAGRATGLPTLKPNEAMFEQALALPAPTGVLRLGLVATFEASIPSMSEEFEALAAQRGVKVVLHSVFVPQAMADLAAGQAESHHQRIAQALSQLPDCDGIMLAQFSMAAAQPLCQQHARVPVLSSPDCAVLALQQAMHHV
;
A
#
# COMPACT_ATOMS: atom_id res chain seq x y z
N MET A 1 -3.03 14.59 25.70
CA MET A 1 -3.70 14.95 24.42
C MET A 1 -4.64 13.81 24.03
N LYS A 2 -5.79 14.11 23.42
CA LYS A 2 -6.69 13.07 22.91
C LYS A 2 -6.01 12.38 21.71
N PRO A 3 -6.06 11.02 21.59
CA PRO A 3 -5.51 10.34 20.45
C PRO A 3 -6.11 10.85 19.13
N LEU A 4 -5.29 10.96 18.09
CA LEU A 4 -5.76 11.28 16.75
C LEU A 4 -6.53 10.08 16.20
N ARG A 5 -7.76 10.30 15.73
CA ARG A 5 -8.59 9.25 15.15
C ARG A 5 -8.34 9.12 13.66
N VAL A 6 -8.00 7.90 13.23
CA VAL A 6 -7.73 7.54 11.85
C VAL A 6 -8.75 6.51 11.37
N ALA A 7 -9.36 6.76 10.22
CA ALA A 7 -10.20 5.76 9.56
C ALA A 7 -9.36 4.91 8.59
N LEU A 8 -9.51 3.61 8.71
CA LEU A 8 -8.96 2.59 7.81
C LEU A 8 -10.13 2.01 7.00
N ILE A 9 -10.21 2.35 5.71
CA ILE A 9 -11.30 1.91 4.84
C ILE A 9 -10.81 0.77 3.94
N HIS A 10 -11.47 -0.38 4.07
CA HIS A 10 -11.07 -1.64 3.46
C HIS A 10 -12.06 -2.12 2.42
N ALA A 11 -11.57 -2.61 1.28
CA ALA A 11 -12.36 -3.35 0.29
C ALA A 11 -12.20 -4.88 0.43
N THR A 12 -11.36 -5.34 1.37
CA THR A 12 -11.14 -6.75 1.71
C THR A 12 -10.65 -6.88 3.14
N ALA A 13 -11.11 -7.90 3.84
CA ALA A 13 -10.67 -8.21 5.21
C ALA A 13 -9.17 -8.57 5.29
N LEU A 14 -8.57 -9.05 4.19
CA LEU A 14 -7.16 -9.44 4.14
C LEU A 14 -6.20 -8.26 4.38
N ALA A 15 -6.63 -7.02 4.13
CA ALA A 15 -5.83 -5.83 4.36
C ALA A 15 -5.84 -5.35 5.83
N MET A 16 -6.80 -5.80 6.64
CA MET A 16 -7.01 -5.29 8.00
C MET A 16 -5.84 -5.63 8.94
N SER A 17 -5.48 -6.90 9.05
CA SER A 17 -4.41 -7.32 9.96
C SER A 17 -3.05 -6.68 9.62
N PRO A 18 -2.57 -6.66 8.37
CA PRO A 18 -1.30 -6.01 8.01
C PRO A 18 -1.24 -4.53 8.39
N ILE A 19 -2.30 -3.76 8.12
CA ILE A 19 -2.30 -2.34 8.45
C ILE A 19 -2.40 -2.09 9.96
N GLN A 20 -3.16 -2.87 10.69
CA GLN A 20 -3.23 -2.78 12.17
C GLN A 20 -1.87 -3.06 12.80
N GLN A 21 -1.14 -4.06 12.29
CA GLN A 21 0.22 -4.36 12.74
C GLN A 21 1.20 -3.20 12.44
N ALA A 22 1.07 -2.55 11.28
CA ALA A 22 1.88 -1.38 10.95
C ALA A 22 1.58 -0.21 11.90
N PHE A 23 0.31 0.07 12.23
CA PHE A 23 -0.05 1.07 13.24
C PHE A 23 0.53 0.71 14.62
N ALA A 24 0.45 -0.54 15.04
CA ALA A 24 1.01 -0.98 16.32
C ALA A 24 2.53 -0.77 16.40
N ARG A 25 3.25 -0.91 15.28
CA ARG A 25 4.71 -0.67 15.21
C ARG A 25 5.08 0.80 15.17
N HIS A 26 4.38 1.58 14.32
CA HIS A 26 4.84 2.93 13.95
C HIS A 26 4.04 4.04 14.61
N TRP A 27 2.77 3.79 14.93
CA TRP A 27 1.89 4.80 15.55
C TRP A 27 0.86 4.19 16.51
N PRO A 28 1.34 3.55 17.61
CA PRO A 28 0.47 2.84 18.57
C PRO A 28 -0.51 3.76 19.33
N GLN A 29 -0.31 5.09 19.29
CA GLN A 29 -1.18 6.06 19.95
C GLN A 29 -2.39 6.46 19.10
N ALA A 30 -2.44 6.09 17.82
CA ALA A 30 -3.58 6.40 16.94
C ALA A 30 -4.83 5.62 17.38
N ASP A 31 -5.98 6.31 17.37
CA ASP A 31 -7.31 5.69 17.56
C ASP A 31 -7.82 5.21 16.19
N CYS A 32 -7.53 3.96 15.84
CA CYS A 32 -7.86 3.39 14.53
C CYS A 32 -9.30 2.90 14.48
N LEU A 33 -10.10 3.44 13.55
CA LEU A 33 -11.46 3.02 13.20
C LEU A 33 -11.43 2.21 11.91
N ASN A 34 -11.80 0.93 11.94
CA ASN A 34 -11.89 0.08 10.76
C ASN A 34 -13.30 0.14 10.16
N LEU A 35 -13.38 0.37 8.84
CA LEU A 35 -14.60 0.30 8.06
C LEU A 35 -14.37 -0.66 6.87
N LEU A 36 -15.06 -1.79 6.87
CA LEU A 36 -14.98 -2.78 5.79
C LEU A 36 -16.24 -2.73 4.93
N ASP A 37 -16.03 -2.57 3.63
CA ASP A 37 -17.02 -2.81 2.61
C ASP A 37 -16.49 -3.84 1.62
N ASP A 38 -16.67 -5.11 1.93
CA ASP A 38 -16.11 -6.24 1.18
C ASP A 38 -16.79 -6.50 -0.16
N SER A 39 -17.88 -5.77 -0.47
CA SER A 39 -18.51 -5.83 -1.79
C SER A 39 -17.74 -4.99 -2.83
N LEU A 40 -16.98 -3.96 -2.44
CA LEU A 40 -16.27 -3.07 -3.35
C LEU A 40 -15.38 -3.81 -4.34
N SER A 41 -14.58 -4.76 -3.86
CA SER A 41 -13.67 -5.53 -4.74
C SER A 41 -14.42 -6.42 -5.71
N ARG A 42 -15.54 -7.01 -5.29
CA ARG A 42 -16.40 -7.83 -6.14
C ARG A 42 -17.11 -7.00 -7.21
N ASP A 43 -17.70 -5.88 -6.80
CA ASP A 43 -18.40 -4.97 -7.71
C ASP A 43 -17.43 -4.41 -8.76
N ARG A 44 -16.21 -4.05 -8.35
CA ARG A 44 -15.15 -3.57 -9.24
C ARG A 44 -14.72 -4.64 -10.26
N ALA A 45 -14.56 -5.87 -9.81
CA ALA A 45 -14.20 -7.00 -10.68
C ALA A 45 -15.33 -7.31 -11.67
N GLN A 46 -16.60 -7.24 -11.25
CA GLN A 46 -17.76 -7.47 -12.09
C GLN A 46 -17.95 -6.36 -13.13
N ALA A 47 -17.73 -5.10 -12.75
CA ALA A 47 -17.88 -3.97 -13.68
C ALA A 47 -16.72 -3.84 -14.68
N GLY A 48 -15.55 -4.41 -14.38
CA GLY A 48 -14.34 -4.26 -15.19
C GLY A 48 -13.70 -2.87 -15.14
N GLU A 49 -14.42 -1.84 -14.71
CA GLU A 49 -13.98 -0.45 -14.63
C GLU A 49 -14.44 0.25 -13.35
N LEU A 50 -13.87 1.42 -13.05
CA LEU A 50 -14.30 2.26 -11.94
C LEU A 50 -15.51 3.12 -12.38
N THR A 51 -16.70 2.73 -11.92
CA THR A 51 -17.94 3.45 -12.28
C THR A 51 -18.15 4.71 -11.45
N PRO A 52 -18.94 5.71 -11.95
CA PRO A 52 -19.30 6.90 -11.16
C PRO A 52 -20.02 6.55 -9.84
N ALA A 53 -20.84 5.51 -9.82
CA ALA A 53 -21.50 5.03 -8.61
C ALA A 53 -20.50 4.53 -7.55
N MET A 54 -19.42 3.86 -7.96
CA MET A 54 -18.35 3.46 -7.05
C MET A 54 -17.60 4.67 -6.51
N VAL A 55 -17.31 5.66 -7.34
CA VAL A 55 -16.68 6.92 -6.88
C VAL A 55 -17.55 7.59 -5.83
N GLN A 56 -18.86 7.70 -6.05
CA GLN A 56 -19.78 8.28 -5.06
C GLN A 56 -19.77 7.49 -3.76
N ARG A 57 -19.74 6.15 -3.82
CA ARG A 57 -19.68 5.29 -2.64
C ARG A 57 -18.42 5.53 -1.81
N PHE A 58 -17.26 5.77 -2.43
CA PHE A 58 -16.03 6.15 -1.71
C PHE A 58 -16.17 7.50 -1.01
N ILE A 59 -16.81 8.47 -1.64
CA ILE A 59 -17.12 9.78 -1.02
C ILE A 59 -18.02 9.57 0.20
N ASP A 60 -19.09 8.77 0.09
CA ASP A 60 -20.05 8.52 1.15
C ASP A 60 -19.38 7.82 2.36
N LEU A 61 -18.51 6.83 2.11
CA LEU A 61 -17.74 6.15 3.14
C LEU A 61 -16.78 7.12 3.86
N ALA A 62 -16.07 7.97 3.12
CA ALA A 62 -15.17 8.97 3.70
C ALA A 62 -15.92 10.01 4.54
N GLN A 63 -17.06 10.50 4.07
CA GLN A 63 -17.91 11.41 4.84
C GLN A 63 -18.52 10.72 6.08
N HIS A 64 -18.85 9.44 5.99
CA HIS A 64 -19.32 8.66 7.15
C HIS A 64 -18.27 8.64 8.25
N VAL A 65 -17.02 8.29 7.95
CA VAL A 65 -15.95 8.24 8.95
C VAL A 65 -15.56 9.64 9.45
N GLN A 66 -15.67 10.67 8.62
CA GLN A 66 -15.49 12.06 9.04
C GLN A 66 -16.54 12.46 10.10
N ARG A 67 -17.82 12.14 9.87
CA ARG A 67 -18.89 12.35 10.87
C ARG A 67 -18.67 11.55 12.15
N ALA A 68 -17.99 10.40 12.07
CA ALA A 68 -17.58 9.61 13.24
C ALA A 68 -16.37 10.22 13.98
N GLY A 69 -15.85 11.37 13.52
CA GLY A 69 -14.78 12.13 14.15
C GLY A 69 -13.38 11.72 13.71
N SER A 70 -13.24 11.02 12.57
CA SER A 70 -11.92 10.74 11.99
C SER A 70 -11.27 12.02 11.48
N GLN A 71 -9.97 12.13 11.67
CA GLN A 71 -9.15 13.29 11.32
C GLN A 71 -8.18 12.99 10.17
N GLY A 72 -8.07 11.72 9.78
CA GLY A 72 -7.32 11.24 8.62
C GLY A 72 -7.91 9.93 8.12
N ILE A 73 -7.70 9.64 6.84
CA ILE A 73 -8.25 8.45 6.16
C ILE A 73 -7.14 7.73 5.43
N LEU A 74 -7.05 6.43 5.60
CA LEU A 74 -6.23 5.53 4.80
C LEU A 74 -7.14 4.49 4.13
N PHE A 75 -7.18 4.50 2.81
CA PHE A 75 -7.75 3.41 2.03
C PHE A 75 -6.71 2.32 1.82
N THR A 76 -7.11 1.07 1.92
CA THR A 76 -6.18 -0.09 1.86
C THR A 76 -6.31 -0.92 0.58
N CYS A 77 -6.97 -0.38 -0.44
CA CYS A 77 -7.13 -1.04 -1.74
C CYS A 77 -6.69 -0.12 -2.88
N SER A 78 -5.73 -0.56 -3.70
CA SER A 78 -5.11 0.22 -4.78
C SER A 78 -5.98 0.35 -6.04
N ALA A 79 -7.00 -0.50 -6.22
CA ALA A 79 -7.82 -0.54 -7.44
C ALA A 79 -8.76 0.67 -7.63
N PHE A 80 -8.72 1.67 -6.74
CA PHE A 80 -9.69 2.75 -6.65
C PHE A 80 -9.07 4.14 -6.56
N GLY A 81 -7.86 4.34 -7.10
CA GLY A 81 -7.12 5.60 -6.99
C GLY A 81 -7.93 6.87 -7.20
N PRO A 82 -8.63 7.05 -8.36
CA PRO A 82 -9.44 8.25 -8.61
C PRO A 82 -10.61 8.43 -7.62
N ALA A 83 -11.20 7.34 -7.12
CA ALA A 83 -12.28 7.40 -6.12
C ALA A 83 -11.74 7.86 -4.75
N ILE A 84 -10.54 7.40 -4.36
CA ILE A 84 -9.87 7.82 -3.13
C ILE A 84 -9.53 9.31 -3.18
N GLU A 85 -9.05 9.80 -4.33
CA GLU A 85 -8.78 11.22 -4.53
C GLU A 85 -10.06 12.07 -4.44
N ALA A 86 -11.16 11.60 -5.03
CA ALA A 86 -12.46 12.26 -4.92
C ALA A 86 -12.96 12.31 -3.46
N ALA A 87 -12.78 11.22 -2.71
CA ALA A 87 -13.12 11.14 -1.30
C ALA A 87 -12.28 12.12 -0.44
N GLY A 88 -10.99 12.23 -0.70
CA GLY A 88 -10.10 13.20 -0.06
C GLY A 88 -10.52 14.64 -0.32
N ARG A 89 -10.83 14.98 -1.58
CA ARG A 89 -11.36 16.32 -1.93
C ARG A 89 -12.69 16.61 -1.26
N ALA A 90 -13.58 15.63 -1.15
CA ALA A 90 -14.90 15.83 -0.57
C ALA A 90 -14.87 16.03 0.95
N THR A 91 -13.91 15.47 1.67
CA THR A 91 -13.78 15.60 3.12
C THR A 91 -12.80 16.67 3.55
N GLY A 92 -11.82 17.02 2.70
CA GLY A 92 -10.70 17.89 3.07
C GLY A 92 -9.74 17.29 4.11
N LEU A 93 -9.92 16.03 4.49
CA LEU A 93 -9.04 15.34 5.44
C LEU A 93 -7.79 14.80 4.74
N PRO A 94 -6.65 14.71 5.44
CA PRO A 94 -5.52 13.91 4.98
C PRO A 94 -5.99 12.51 4.59
N THR A 95 -5.90 12.20 3.30
CA THR A 95 -6.42 10.96 2.72
C THR A 95 -5.34 10.33 1.86
N LEU A 96 -4.96 9.10 2.17
CA LEU A 96 -3.88 8.40 1.48
C LEU A 96 -4.39 7.18 0.71
N LYS A 97 -3.77 6.95 -0.46
CA LYS A 97 -3.81 5.71 -1.21
C LYS A 97 -2.83 4.68 -0.60
N PRO A 98 -3.07 3.37 -0.77
CA PRO A 98 -2.27 2.36 -0.08
C PRO A 98 -0.79 2.31 -0.48
N ASN A 99 -0.47 2.52 -1.77
CA ASN A 99 0.88 2.32 -2.29
C ASN A 99 1.68 3.61 -2.50
N GLU A 100 1.00 4.75 -2.58
CA GLU A 100 1.61 6.03 -2.94
C GLU A 100 2.77 6.40 -2.01
N ALA A 101 2.60 6.22 -0.70
CA ALA A 101 3.65 6.51 0.26
C ALA A 101 4.89 5.60 0.10
N MET A 102 4.69 4.33 -0.27
CA MET A 102 5.80 3.43 -0.57
C MET A 102 6.52 3.86 -1.84
N PHE A 103 5.78 4.26 -2.87
CA PHE A 103 6.36 4.75 -4.11
C PHE A 103 7.16 6.04 -3.90
N GLU A 104 6.62 7.01 -3.14
CA GLU A 104 7.33 8.24 -2.81
C GLU A 104 8.62 7.95 -2.01
N GLN A 105 8.58 7.04 -1.04
CA GLN A 105 9.78 6.63 -0.31
C GLN A 105 10.80 5.95 -1.23
N ALA A 106 10.35 5.09 -2.15
CA ALA A 106 11.22 4.44 -3.11
C ALA A 106 11.90 5.48 -4.04
N LEU A 107 11.14 6.47 -4.53
CA LEU A 107 11.67 7.54 -5.39
C LEU A 107 12.63 8.49 -4.66
N ALA A 108 12.57 8.56 -3.33
CA ALA A 108 13.49 9.35 -2.50
C ALA A 108 14.81 8.63 -2.18
N LEU A 109 14.97 7.37 -2.58
CA LEU A 109 16.22 6.64 -2.37
C LEU A 109 17.35 7.23 -3.21
N PRO A 110 18.62 7.11 -2.74
CA PRO A 110 19.77 7.55 -3.51
C PRO A 110 19.88 6.81 -4.85
N ALA A 111 20.14 7.54 -5.91
CA ALA A 111 20.39 7.00 -7.26
C ALA A 111 21.84 7.32 -7.70
N PRO A 112 22.84 6.54 -7.28
CA PRO A 112 24.25 6.87 -7.51
C PRO A 112 24.64 7.02 -8.99
N THR A 113 23.90 6.33 -9.86
CA THR A 113 24.13 6.36 -11.33
C THR A 113 23.26 7.40 -12.06
N GLY A 114 22.44 8.16 -11.34
CA GLY A 114 21.44 9.08 -11.91
C GLY A 114 20.19 8.37 -12.44
N VAL A 115 20.12 7.04 -12.34
CA VAL A 115 18.95 6.21 -12.66
C VAL A 115 18.69 5.30 -11.47
N LEU A 116 17.51 5.43 -10.89
CA LEU A 116 17.07 4.65 -9.73
C LEU A 116 16.58 3.26 -10.20
N ARG A 117 17.21 2.20 -9.70
CA ARG A 117 16.85 0.82 -10.03
C ARG A 117 16.09 0.20 -8.88
N LEU A 118 14.87 -0.25 -9.13
CA LEU A 118 14.00 -0.78 -8.08
C LEU A 118 13.48 -2.16 -8.43
N GLY A 119 13.35 -2.99 -7.39
CA GLY A 119 12.66 -4.27 -7.45
C GLY A 119 11.20 -4.12 -6.99
N LEU A 120 10.26 -4.71 -7.73
CA LEU A 120 8.87 -4.88 -7.31
C LEU A 120 8.60 -6.38 -7.16
N VAL A 121 8.39 -6.84 -5.94
CA VAL A 121 8.09 -8.25 -5.65
C VAL A 121 6.60 -8.37 -5.36
N ALA A 122 5.92 -9.26 -6.09
CA ALA A 122 4.48 -9.44 -5.99
C ALA A 122 4.10 -10.92 -5.82
N THR A 123 3.07 -11.18 -5.02
CA THR A 123 2.46 -12.51 -4.84
C THR A 123 1.17 -12.67 -5.64
N PHE A 124 0.72 -11.62 -6.32
CA PHE A 124 -0.43 -11.61 -7.23
C PHE A 124 0.01 -11.02 -8.59
N GLU A 125 0.20 -11.90 -9.57
CA GLU A 125 0.79 -11.54 -10.86
C GLU A 125 -0.01 -10.47 -11.61
N ALA A 126 -1.34 -10.57 -11.60
CA ALA A 126 -2.22 -9.64 -12.30
C ALA A 126 -2.15 -8.19 -11.78
N SER A 127 -1.56 -7.94 -10.61
CA SER A 127 -1.36 -6.58 -10.09
C SER A 127 -0.09 -5.89 -10.61
N ILE A 128 0.86 -6.65 -11.17
CA ILE A 128 2.17 -6.11 -11.57
C ILE A 128 2.03 -5.02 -12.64
N PRO A 129 1.27 -5.20 -13.74
CA PRO A 129 1.17 -4.16 -14.77
C PRO A 129 0.64 -2.83 -14.22
N SER A 130 -0.51 -2.87 -13.52
CA SER A 130 -1.13 -1.64 -12.99
C SER A 130 -0.27 -0.94 -11.95
N MET A 131 0.43 -1.68 -11.08
CA MET A 131 1.35 -1.09 -10.11
C MET A 131 2.59 -0.50 -10.75
N SER A 132 3.12 -1.14 -11.79
CA SER A 132 4.27 -0.62 -12.54
C SER A 132 3.89 0.68 -13.25
N GLU A 133 2.74 0.72 -13.92
CA GLU A 133 2.22 1.93 -14.57
C GLU A 133 2.00 3.09 -13.57
N GLU A 134 1.40 2.82 -12.42
CA GLU A 134 1.19 3.81 -11.36
C GLU A 134 2.52 4.36 -10.84
N PHE A 135 3.50 3.48 -10.59
CA PHE A 135 4.82 3.86 -10.12
C PHE A 135 5.59 4.70 -11.16
N GLU A 136 5.60 4.25 -12.42
CA GLU A 136 6.30 4.94 -13.51
C GLU A 136 5.68 6.31 -13.81
N ALA A 137 4.35 6.43 -13.75
CA ALA A 137 3.65 7.70 -13.88
C ALA A 137 4.04 8.68 -12.75
N LEU A 138 4.13 8.19 -11.50
CA LEU A 138 4.57 8.99 -10.38
C LEU A 138 6.05 9.42 -10.54
N ALA A 139 6.92 8.50 -10.95
CA ALA A 139 8.33 8.78 -11.21
C ALA A 139 8.50 9.88 -12.27
N ALA A 140 7.73 9.81 -13.37
CA ALA A 140 7.70 10.82 -14.40
C ALA A 140 7.26 12.19 -13.87
N GLN A 141 6.22 12.23 -13.04
CA GLN A 141 5.75 13.47 -12.38
C GLN A 141 6.82 14.09 -11.47
N ARG A 142 7.62 13.25 -10.81
CA ARG A 142 8.72 13.69 -9.93
C ARG A 142 10.03 13.99 -10.70
N GLY A 143 10.08 13.72 -11.99
CA GLY A 143 11.29 13.90 -12.81
C GLY A 143 12.41 12.92 -12.47
N VAL A 144 12.09 11.77 -11.86
CA VAL A 144 13.05 10.74 -11.46
C VAL A 144 13.15 9.70 -12.57
N LYS A 145 14.37 9.42 -13.03
CA LYS A 145 14.62 8.33 -13.98
C LYS A 145 14.66 7.01 -13.23
N VAL A 146 13.80 6.07 -13.60
CA VAL A 146 13.67 4.77 -12.94
C VAL A 146 13.83 3.61 -13.92
N VAL A 147 14.30 2.48 -13.40
CA VAL A 147 14.21 1.16 -14.02
C VAL A 147 13.57 0.25 -12.99
N LEU A 148 12.41 -0.33 -13.33
CA LEU A 148 11.67 -1.21 -12.46
C LEU A 148 11.80 -2.67 -12.93
N HIS A 149 12.22 -3.55 -12.03
CA HIS A 149 12.29 -5.00 -12.25
C HIS A 149 11.24 -5.69 -11.38
N SER A 150 10.31 -6.38 -12.03
CA SER A 150 9.24 -7.08 -11.31
C SER A 150 9.52 -8.57 -11.19
N VAL A 151 9.26 -9.13 -10.01
CA VAL A 151 9.34 -10.57 -9.74
C VAL A 151 7.99 -11.03 -9.18
N PHE A 152 7.40 -12.03 -9.83
CA PHE A 152 6.25 -12.74 -9.32
C PHE A 152 6.68 -13.94 -8.46
N VAL A 153 6.05 -14.11 -7.29
CA VAL A 153 6.32 -15.21 -6.36
C VAL A 153 5.16 -16.20 -6.41
N PRO A 154 5.24 -17.26 -7.23
CA PRO A 154 4.18 -18.25 -7.33
C PRO A 154 4.02 -18.99 -5.98
N GLN A 155 2.83 -19.54 -5.76
CA GLN A 155 2.43 -20.28 -4.56
C GLN A 155 2.39 -19.49 -3.24
N ALA A 156 3.02 -18.32 -3.13
CA ALA A 156 3.05 -17.55 -1.89
C ALA A 156 1.64 -17.20 -1.38
N MET A 157 0.73 -16.79 -2.26
CA MET A 157 -0.67 -16.50 -1.88
C MET A 157 -1.40 -17.80 -1.43
N ALA A 158 -1.13 -18.94 -2.05
CA ALA A 158 -1.72 -20.21 -1.67
C ALA A 158 -1.23 -20.67 -0.28
N ASP A 159 0.07 -20.52 -0.01
CA ASP A 159 0.64 -20.80 1.31
C ASP A 159 -0.03 -19.93 2.39
N LEU A 160 -0.20 -18.65 2.13
CA LEU A 160 -0.86 -17.73 3.08
C LEU A 160 -2.33 -18.12 3.31
N ALA A 161 -3.06 -18.45 2.25
CA ALA A 161 -4.45 -18.89 2.33
C ALA A 161 -4.60 -20.22 3.09
N ALA A 162 -3.59 -21.08 3.03
CA ALA A 162 -3.51 -22.32 3.79
C ALA A 162 -3.02 -22.14 5.25
N GLY A 163 -2.80 -20.91 5.71
CA GLY A 163 -2.29 -20.60 7.04
C GLY A 163 -0.79 -20.85 7.22
N GLN A 164 -0.05 -21.09 6.14
CA GLN A 164 1.38 -21.37 6.15
C GLN A 164 2.18 -20.04 5.99
N ALA A 165 2.02 -19.14 6.95
CA ALA A 165 2.60 -17.82 6.89
C ALA A 165 4.13 -17.83 6.78
N GLU A 166 4.81 -18.76 7.45
CA GLU A 166 6.26 -18.87 7.38
C GLU A 166 6.74 -19.27 5.98
N SER A 167 6.10 -20.25 5.33
CA SER A 167 6.38 -20.64 3.95
C SER A 167 6.19 -19.48 2.98
N HIS A 168 5.10 -18.72 3.16
CA HIS A 168 4.84 -17.49 2.41
C HIS A 168 6.00 -16.49 2.54
N HIS A 169 6.45 -16.20 3.78
CA HIS A 169 7.54 -15.25 4.03
C HIS A 169 8.87 -15.73 3.45
N GLN A 170 9.19 -17.02 3.60
CA GLN A 170 10.40 -17.61 3.05
C GLN A 170 10.44 -17.55 1.52
N ARG A 171 9.33 -17.87 0.84
CA ARG A 171 9.26 -17.76 -0.63
C ARG A 171 9.52 -16.34 -1.11
N ILE A 172 8.93 -15.34 -0.44
CA ILE A 172 9.14 -13.94 -0.80
C ILE A 172 10.61 -13.56 -0.62
N ALA A 173 11.22 -13.92 0.52
CA ALA A 173 12.62 -13.61 0.79
C ALA A 173 13.57 -14.30 -0.20
N GLN A 174 13.31 -15.55 -0.57
CA GLN A 174 14.11 -16.29 -1.58
C GLN A 174 13.99 -15.66 -2.97
N ALA A 175 12.80 -15.15 -3.33
CA ALA A 175 12.57 -14.54 -4.63
C ALA A 175 13.39 -13.26 -4.86
N LEU A 176 13.90 -12.61 -3.81
CA LEU A 176 14.78 -11.45 -3.93
C LEU A 176 16.05 -11.74 -4.72
N SER A 177 16.54 -12.98 -4.70
CA SER A 177 17.71 -13.41 -5.47
C SER A 177 17.50 -13.39 -7.00
N GLN A 178 16.26 -13.27 -7.46
CA GLN A 178 15.91 -13.15 -8.87
C GLN A 178 15.96 -11.70 -9.37
N LEU A 179 16.03 -10.72 -8.45
CA LEU A 179 16.22 -9.33 -8.81
C LEU A 179 17.67 -9.08 -9.21
N PRO A 180 17.92 -8.24 -10.23
CA PRO A 180 19.25 -7.71 -10.50
C PRO A 180 19.67 -6.76 -9.36
N ASP A 181 20.89 -6.24 -9.44
CA ASP A 181 21.33 -5.20 -8.52
C ASP A 181 20.38 -4.00 -8.60
N CYS A 182 19.83 -3.62 -7.46
CA CYS A 182 18.87 -2.52 -7.32
C CYS A 182 19.21 -1.64 -6.10
N ASP A 183 18.61 -0.44 -6.07
CA ASP A 183 18.81 0.58 -5.02
C ASP A 183 17.76 0.45 -3.90
N GLY A 184 16.67 -0.30 -4.16
CA GLY A 184 15.62 -0.60 -3.21
C GLY A 184 14.63 -1.63 -3.72
N ILE A 185 13.86 -2.22 -2.83
CA ILE A 185 12.88 -3.28 -3.12
C ILE A 185 11.52 -2.88 -2.53
N MET A 186 10.46 -3.03 -3.31
CA MET A 186 9.08 -2.78 -2.91
C MET A 186 8.30 -4.09 -2.83
N LEU A 187 7.62 -4.35 -1.71
CA LEU A 187 6.70 -5.46 -1.53
C LEU A 187 5.28 -5.01 -1.90
N ALA A 188 4.77 -5.56 -3.00
CA ALA A 188 3.59 -5.04 -3.70
C ALA A 188 2.27 -5.12 -2.93
N GLN A 189 2.04 -6.16 -2.14
CA GLN A 189 0.77 -6.39 -1.47
C GLN A 189 0.88 -6.18 0.05
N PHE A 190 -0.21 -5.69 0.67
CA PHE A 190 -0.31 -5.55 2.13
C PHE A 190 -0.05 -6.86 2.87
N SER A 191 -0.49 -7.99 2.32
CA SER A 191 -0.26 -9.32 2.88
C SER A 191 1.22 -9.70 2.97
N MET A 192 2.10 -9.06 2.21
CA MET A 192 3.55 -9.30 2.21
C MET A 192 4.27 -8.53 3.33
N ALA A 193 3.64 -7.57 4.00
CA ALA A 193 4.29 -6.71 4.99
C ALA A 193 4.94 -7.52 6.13
N ALA A 194 4.32 -8.61 6.56
CA ALA A 194 4.88 -9.47 7.60
C ALA A 194 6.19 -10.19 7.17
N ALA A 195 6.44 -10.33 5.86
CA ALA A 195 7.68 -10.88 5.33
C ALA A 195 8.82 -9.84 5.27
N GLN A 196 8.52 -8.54 5.40
CA GLN A 196 9.50 -7.47 5.24
C GLN A 196 10.75 -7.64 6.12
N PRO A 197 10.67 -7.98 7.44
CA PRO A 197 11.86 -8.15 8.26
C PRO A 197 12.77 -9.30 7.79
N LEU A 198 12.18 -10.39 7.30
CA LEU A 198 12.94 -11.51 6.73
C LEU A 198 13.56 -11.10 5.39
N CYS A 199 12.82 -10.43 4.53
CA CYS A 199 13.33 -9.90 3.26
C CYS A 199 14.51 -8.94 3.50
N GLN A 200 14.41 -8.06 4.50
CA GLN A 200 15.49 -7.13 4.84
C GLN A 200 16.78 -7.83 5.28
N GLN A 201 16.69 -8.99 5.93
CA GLN A 201 17.88 -9.79 6.28
C GLN A 201 18.58 -10.37 5.04
N HIS A 202 17.86 -10.58 3.94
CA HIS A 202 18.38 -11.12 2.67
C HIS A 202 18.78 -10.03 1.68
N ALA A 203 18.41 -8.76 1.93
CA ALA A 203 18.69 -7.64 1.05
C ALA A 203 19.75 -6.70 1.65
N ARG A 204 20.62 -6.15 0.77
CA ARG A 204 21.60 -5.11 1.14
C ARG A 204 21.05 -3.70 0.96
N VAL A 205 19.89 -3.57 0.37
CA VAL A 205 19.18 -2.33 0.07
C VAL A 205 17.89 -2.26 0.87
N PRO A 206 17.27 -1.08 1.04
CA PRO A 206 16.01 -0.97 1.76
C PRO A 206 14.91 -1.82 1.13
N VAL A 207 14.17 -2.54 1.97
CA VAL A 207 12.95 -3.26 1.59
C VAL A 207 11.75 -2.52 2.18
N LEU A 208 10.92 -1.96 1.30
CA LEU A 208 9.75 -1.15 1.64
C LEU A 208 8.48 -1.99 1.59
N SER A 209 7.57 -1.74 2.53
CA SER A 209 6.23 -2.33 2.53
C SER A 209 5.16 -1.24 2.52
N SER A 210 4.11 -1.42 1.74
CA SER A 210 3.03 -0.44 1.61
C SER A 210 2.40 -0.03 2.94
N PRO A 211 2.02 -0.94 3.86
CA PRO A 211 1.37 -0.53 5.10
C PRO A 211 2.28 0.29 6.01
N ASP A 212 3.56 -0.06 6.12
CA ASP A 212 4.50 0.67 6.97
C ASP A 212 4.72 2.10 6.45
N CYS A 213 4.95 2.23 5.14
CA CYS A 213 5.10 3.54 4.49
C CYS A 213 3.83 4.39 4.61
N ALA A 214 2.65 3.80 4.42
CA ALA A 214 1.38 4.51 4.51
C ALA A 214 1.10 5.06 5.93
N VAL A 215 1.40 4.28 6.98
CA VAL A 215 1.24 4.74 8.38
C VAL A 215 2.15 5.92 8.67
N LEU A 216 3.42 5.84 8.30
CA LEU A 216 4.40 6.90 8.52
C LEU A 216 4.01 8.19 7.77
N ALA A 217 3.58 8.07 6.51
CA ALA A 217 3.15 9.21 5.71
C ALA A 217 1.87 9.87 6.27
N LEU A 218 0.89 9.06 6.69
CA LEU A 218 -0.33 9.59 7.28
C LEU A 218 -0.06 10.30 8.60
N GLN A 219 0.79 9.72 9.45
CA GLN A 219 1.23 10.35 10.69
C GLN A 219 1.84 11.72 10.43
N GLN A 220 2.76 11.81 9.46
CA GLN A 220 3.37 13.08 9.07
C GLN A 220 2.33 14.08 8.58
N ALA A 221 1.43 13.68 7.67
CA ALA A 221 0.39 14.55 7.13
C ALA A 221 -0.55 15.10 8.21
N MET A 222 -0.86 14.31 9.25
CA MET A 222 -1.74 14.71 10.34
C MET A 222 -1.06 15.56 11.43
N HIS A 223 0.26 15.53 11.53
CA HIS A 223 1.01 16.39 12.47
C HIS A 223 1.33 17.77 11.89
N HIS A 224 1.18 17.96 10.59
CA HIS A 224 1.42 19.23 9.91
C HIS A 224 0.13 20.08 9.71
N VAL A 225 -1.02 19.60 10.17
CA VAL A 225 -2.31 20.30 10.22
C VAL A 225 -2.56 20.81 11.64
#